data_99dcd1674fe4b08e8533cd4f67ca6f83
#
_entry.id   99dcd1674fe4b08e8533cd4f67ca6f83
#
_cell.length_a   1.000
_cell.length_b   1.000
_cell.length_c   1.000
_cell.angle_alpha   90.00
_cell.angle_beta   90.00
_cell.angle_gamma   90.00
#
_symmetry.space_group_name_H-M   'P 1'
#
loop_
_entity.id
_entity.type
_entity.pdbx_description
1 polymer ?
#
loop_
_entity_poly.entity_id
_entity_poly.type
_entity_poly.pdbx_seq_one_letter_code
_entity_poly.pdbx_strand_id
1 'polypeptide(L)'
;MRVFWTRALIGTAFWALAGASFAQTSGEPTGSERIGTFKQVQGDIWVGTADQRRTPVSGDAVVASQRLSTGKTGAATLTLKDGTVLTIGPDSTMDLAQFDYNPTTQEGNFLLDLLQGSVRVVTGLLGKANPDKFKVKTPTSVVGVRGTDFIVSTQGAD
;
A
#
# COMPACT_ATOMS: atom_id res chain seq x y z
N MET A 1 71.69 -28.57 46.42
CA MET A 1 72.71 -27.64 45.90
C MET A 1 72.26 -27.30 44.45
N ARG A 2 72.14 -26.03 44.21
CA ARG A 2 71.90 -25.35 42.90
C ARG A 2 70.51 -25.44 42.20
N VAL A 3 69.84 -24.42 42.48
CA VAL A 3 68.75 -23.67 41.77
C VAL A 3 69.12 -23.40 40.34
N PHE A 4 68.17 -23.65 39.40
CA PHE A 4 68.08 -22.88 38.13
C PHE A 4 66.62 -22.56 37.84
N TRP A 5 66.36 -21.28 37.83
CA TRP A 5 65.14 -20.62 37.38
C TRP A 5 65.06 -20.61 35.85
N THR A 6 63.94 -21.00 35.29
CA THR A 6 63.60 -20.60 33.91
C THR A 6 62.17 -20.09 33.86
N ARG A 7 62.07 -18.82 33.60
CA ARG A 7 60.87 -18.05 33.41
C ARG A 7 60.21 -18.52 32.13
N ALA A 8 58.98 -19.00 32.17
CA ALA A 8 58.11 -19.21 31.01
C ALA A 8 57.14 -18.02 30.88
N LEU A 9 57.27 -17.32 29.78
CA LEU A 9 56.39 -16.22 29.34
C LEU A 9 55.05 -16.79 28.93
N ILE A 10 53.98 -16.38 29.62
CA ILE A 10 52.62 -16.68 29.25
C ILE A 10 52.19 -15.62 28.25
N GLY A 11 52.14 -16.01 26.99
CA GLY A 11 51.56 -15.19 25.92
C GLY A 11 50.01 -15.28 25.96
N THR A 12 49.37 -14.22 26.39
CA THR A 12 47.92 -14.07 26.28
C THR A 12 47.54 -13.75 24.85
N ALA A 13 47.03 -14.74 24.13
CA ALA A 13 46.43 -14.53 22.84
C ALA A 13 45.02 -13.92 23.02
N PHE A 14 44.91 -12.64 22.71
CA PHE A 14 43.66 -11.91 22.67
C PHE A 14 42.92 -12.28 21.35
N TRP A 15 41.95 -13.14 21.44
CA TRP A 15 41.05 -13.43 20.31
C TRP A 15 40.00 -12.31 20.25
N ALA A 16 40.17 -11.38 19.32
CA ALA A 16 39.17 -10.41 18.97
C ALA A 16 38.07 -11.12 18.18
N LEU A 17 36.92 -11.42 18.80
CA LEU A 17 35.70 -11.76 18.09
C LEU A 17 35.20 -10.50 17.37
N ALA A 18 35.49 -10.41 16.08
CA ALA A 18 34.83 -9.47 15.20
C ALA A 18 33.37 -9.93 15.03
N GLY A 19 32.46 -9.35 15.82
CA GLY A 19 31.03 -9.49 15.64
C GLY A 19 30.62 -8.85 14.32
N ALA A 20 30.40 -9.66 13.29
CA ALA A 20 29.73 -9.19 12.07
C ALA A 20 28.27 -8.89 12.40
N SER A 21 27.98 -7.63 12.69
CA SER A 21 26.60 -7.13 12.72
C SER A 21 26.03 -7.21 11.32
N PHE A 22 25.24 -8.24 11.04
CA PHE A 22 24.36 -8.25 9.89
C PHE A 22 23.29 -7.18 10.13
N ALA A 23 23.51 -6.00 9.59
CA ALA A 23 22.45 -5.02 9.42
C ALA A 23 21.43 -5.63 8.45
N GLN A 24 20.34 -6.14 9.01
CA GLN A 24 19.14 -6.45 8.20
C GLN A 24 18.60 -5.10 7.70
N THR A 25 19.03 -4.75 6.51
CA THR A 25 18.38 -3.69 5.74
C THR A 25 17.02 -4.24 5.33
N SER A 26 16.01 -3.97 6.15
CA SER A 26 14.61 -4.07 5.73
C SER A 26 14.46 -3.06 4.60
N GLY A 27 14.56 -3.52 3.36
CA GLY A 27 14.31 -2.72 2.18
C GLY A 27 12.83 -2.35 2.14
N GLU A 28 12.46 -1.28 2.81
CA GLU A 28 11.23 -0.58 2.47
C GLU A 28 11.39 -0.09 1.03
N PRO A 29 10.40 -0.33 0.15
CA PRO A 29 10.45 0.17 -1.21
C PRO A 29 10.51 1.70 -1.16
N THR A 30 11.69 2.22 -1.47
CA THR A 30 11.97 3.65 -1.57
C THR A 30 11.08 4.22 -2.68
N GLY A 31 10.07 5.01 -2.34
CA GLY A 31 9.50 5.94 -3.30
C GLY A 31 7.98 6.03 -3.43
N SER A 32 7.19 5.18 -2.81
CA SER A 32 5.73 5.31 -2.90
C SER A 32 5.13 5.66 -1.55
N GLU A 33 4.67 6.90 -1.42
CA GLU A 33 4.02 7.34 -0.18
C GLU A 33 2.82 6.45 0.15
N ARG A 34 2.76 5.97 1.39
CA ARG A 34 1.60 5.24 1.90
C ARG A 34 0.40 6.18 1.95
N ILE A 35 -0.63 5.89 1.18
CA ILE A 35 -1.87 6.67 1.11
C ILE A 35 -3.03 6.04 1.88
N GLY A 36 -2.90 4.78 2.27
CA GLY A 36 -3.95 4.06 2.97
C GLY A 36 -3.51 2.70 3.50
N THR A 37 -4.50 1.91 3.87
CA THR A 37 -4.31 0.57 4.46
C THR A 37 -5.41 -0.38 3.99
N PHE A 38 -5.04 -1.62 3.68
CA PHE A 38 -5.99 -2.71 3.48
C PHE A 38 -6.63 -3.09 4.83
N LYS A 39 -7.94 -2.94 4.95
CA LYS A 39 -8.68 -3.32 6.16
C LYS A 39 -9.17 -4.76 6.11
N GLN A 40 -9.63 -5.18 4.94
CA GLN A 40 -10.12 -6.53 4.71
C GLN A 40 -9.68 -7.01 3.32
N VAL A 41 -9.29 -8.27 3.26
CA VAL A 41 -8.86 -8.94 2.03
C VAL A 41 -9.48 -10.33 2.04
N GLN A 42 -10.23 -10.68 0.99
CA GLN A 42 -10.89 -11.97 0.84
C GLN A 42 -10.75 -12.50 -0.59
N GLY A 43 -10.54 -13.80 -0.72
CA GLY A 43 -10.42 -14.45 -2.03
C GLY A 43 -9.19 -14.00 -2.83
N ASP A 44 -9.33 -14.06 -4.15
CA ASP A 44 -8.23 -13.78 -5.07
C ASP A 44 -8.07 -12.27 -5.28
N ILE A 45 -6.98 -11.72 -4.80
CA ILE A 45 -6.65 -10.30 -4.94
C ILE A 45 -5.19 -10.14 -5.26
N TRP A 46 -4.89 -9.21 -6.16
CA TRP A 46 -3.53 -8.86 -6.54
C TRP A 46 -3.35 -7.34 -6.54
N VAL A 47 -2.17 -6.92 -6.12
CA VAL A 47 -1.74 -5.53 -6.19
C VAL A 47 -0.39 -5.44 -6.87
N GLY A 48 -0.19 -4.39 -7.66
CA GLY A 48 1.05 -4.14 -8.40
C GLY A 48 0.85 -4.08 -9.90
N THR A 49 1.95 -4.00 -10.62
CA THR A 49 1.97 -4.04 -12.09
C THR A 49 1.85 -5.47 -12.62
N ALA A 50 1.66 -5.64 -13.94
CA ALA A 50 1.53 -6.96 -14.56
C ALA A 50 2.72 -7.89 -14.25
N ASP A 51 3.94 -7.32 -14.14
CA ASP A 51 5.19 -8.07 -13.93
C ASP A 51 5.52 -8.28 -12.44
N GLN A 52 4.93 -7.49 -11.55
CA GLN A 52 5.20 -7.51 -10.11
C GLN A 52 3.88 -7.53 -9.32
N ARG A 53 3.18 -8.67 -9.40
CA ARG A 53 1.95 -8.88 -8.64
C ARG A 53 2.23 -9.52 -7.29
N ARG A 54 1.62 -9.00 -6.26
CA ARG A 54 1.59 -9.63 -4.93
C ARG A 54 0.17 -9.71 -4.40
N THR A 55 -0.08 -10.67 -3.54
CA THR A 55 -1.33 -10.76 -2.78
C THR A 55 -1.21 -9.89 -1.53
N PRO A 56 -2.05 -8.88 -1.34
CA PRO A 56 -2.05 -8.07 -0.14
C PRO A 56 -2.64 -8.86 1.04
N VAL A 57 -2.30 -8.43 2.25
CA VAL A 57 -2.95 -8.89 3.49
C VAL A 57 -3.54 -7.70 4.24
N SER A 58 -4.45 -7.98 5.19
CA SER A 58 -4.98 -6.93 6.07
C SER A 58 -3.86 -6.26 6.85
N GLY A 59 -3.84 -4.92 6.86
CA GLY A 59 -2.77 -4.11 7.44
C GLY A 59 -1.71 -3.61 6.44
N ASP A 60 -1.63 -4.21 5.25
CA ASP A 60 -0.71 -3.77 4.21
C ASP A 60 -0.94 -2.31 3.80
N ALA A 61 0.14 -1.65 3.42
CA ALA A 61 0.08 -0.29 2.88
C ALA A 61 -0.54 -0.28 1.49
N VAL A 62 -1.41 0.71 1.26
CA VAL A 62 -1.86 1.13 -0.08
C VAL A 62 -1.00 2.31 -0.49
N VAL A 63 -0.50 2.30 -1.72
CA VAL A 63 0.32 3.36 -2.30
C VAL A 63 -0.34 3.93 -3.55
N ALA A 64 0.00 5.18 -3.90
CA ALA A 64 -0.49 5.80 -5.12
C ALA A 64 0.05 5.08 -6.36
N SER A 65 -0.65 5.22 -7.48
CA SER A 65 -0.32 4.60 -8.78
C SER A 65 -0.27 3.07 -8.75
N GLN A 66 -0.94 2.45 -7.78
CA GLN A 66 -1.02 1.01 -7.64
C GLN A 66 -2.28 0.47 -8.32
N ARG A 67 -2.09 -0.58 -9.14
CA ARG A 67 -3.21 -1.35 -9.69
C ARG A 67 -3.68 -2.39 -8.68
N LEU A 68 -4.98 -2.50 -8.52
CA LEU A 68 -5.65 -3.54 -7.76
C LEU A 68 -6.54 -4.35 -8.69
N SER A 69 -6.46 -5.66 -8.58
CA SER A 69 -7.33 -6.58 -9.34
C SER A 69 -7.89 -7.63 -8.41
N THR A 70 -9.15 -7.96 -8.59
CA THR A 70 -9.85 -9.03 -7.86
C THR A 70 -10.33 -10.09 -8.84
N GLY A 71 -10.26 -11.34 -8.43
CA GLY A 71 -10.88 -12.46 -9.14
C GLY A 71 -12.35 -12.61 -8.79
N LYS A 72 -12.99 -13.67 -9.30
CA LYS A 72 -14.43 -13.95 -9.15
C LYS A 72 -14.91 -14.04 -7.70
N THR A 73 -14.05 -14.44 -6.80
CA THR A 73 -14.34 -14.55 -5.35
C THR A 73 -13.63 -13.48 -4.53
N GLY A 74 -12.88 -12.58 -5.21
CA GLY A 74 -12.09 -11.55 -4.57
C GLY A 74 -12.90 -10.36 -4.10
N ALA A 75 -12.62 -9.87 -2.90
CA ALA A 75 -13.15 -8.60 -2.40
C ALA A 75 -12.14 -7.96 -1.44
N ALA A 76 -11.99 -6.65 -1.51
CA ALA A 76 -11.11 -5.91 -0.63
C ALA A 76 -11.76 -4.64 -0.11
N THR A 77 -11.44 -4.29 1.13
CA THR A 77 -11.78 -2.99 1.71
C THR A 77 -10.51 -2.26 2.08
N LEU A 78 -10.38 -1.03 1.59
CA LEU A 78 -9.28 -0.12 1.85
C LEU A 78 -9.77 1.08 2.65
N THR A 79 -8.91 1.65 3.49
CA THR A 79 -9.14 2.97 4.09
C THR A 79 -7.97 3.86 3.75
N LEU A 80 -8.25 5.03 3.17
CA LEU A 80 -7.26 6.04 2.83
C LEU A 80 -6.99 7.00 4.00
N LYS A 81 -5.95 7.81 3.90
CA LYS A 81 -5.53 8.76 4.94
C LYS A 81 -6.58 9.82 5.29
N ASP A 82 -7.43 10.20 4.32
CA ASP A 82 -8.53 11.16 4.52
C ASP A 82 -9.79 10.51 5.12
N GLY A 83 -9.75 9.21 5.41
CA GLY A 83 -10.90 8.43 5.90
C GLY A 83 -11.83 7.92 4.80
N THR A 84 -11.50 8.10 3.52
CA THR A 84 -12.24 7.47 2.42
C THR A 84 -12.14 5.94 2.53
N VAL A 85 -13.27 5.27 2.40
CA VAL A 85 -13.34 3.80 2.38
C VAL A 85 -13.72 3.35 0.97
N LEU A 86 -12.91 2.48 0.41
CA LEU A 86 -13.14 1.83 -0.87
C LEU A 86 -13.41 0.35 -0.64
N THR A 87 -14.55 -0.15 -1.11
CA THR A 87 -14.86 -1.58 -1.11
C THR A 87 -14.94 -2.06 -2.56
N ILE A 88 -14.01 -2.92 -2.92
CA ILE A 88 -13.84 -3.45 -4.27
C ILE A 88 -14.60 -4.76 -4.35
N GLY A 89 -15.48 -4.90 -5.35
CA GLY A 89 -16.21 -6.11 -5.63
C GLY A 89 -15.39 -7.14 -6.40
N PRO A 90 -16.00 -8.31 -6.71
CA PRO A 90 -15.37 -9.34 -7.52
C PRO A 90 -15.19 -8.90 -8.98
N ASP A 91 -14.31 -9.59 -9.70
CA ASP A 91 -13.97 -9.35 -11.10
C ASP A 91 -13.70 -7.88 -11.42
N SER A 92 -13.01 -7.19 -10.51
CA SER A 92 -12.76 -5.76 -10.61
C SER A 92 -11.28 -5.47 -10.85
N THR A 93 -11.00 -4.44 -11.65
CA THR A 93 -9.68 -3.89 -11.87
C THR A 93 -9.74 -2.38 -11.76
N MET A 94 -8.93 -1.81 -10.90
CA MET A 94 -8.86 -0.37 -10.70
C MET A 94 -7.43 0.10 -10.46
N ASP A 95 -7.16 1.35 -10.81
CA ASP A 95 -5.92 2.06 -10.52
C ASP A 95 -6.20 3.23 -9.58
N LEU A 96 -5.45 3.32 -8.48
CA LEU A 96 -5.40 4.53 -7.65
C LEU A 96 -4.46 5.54 -8.33
N ALA A 97 -4.95 6.22 -9.37
CA ALA A 97 -4.13 7.05 -10.23
C ALA A 97 -3.53 8.26 -9.51
N GLN A 98 -4.30 8.87 -8.61
CA GLN A 98 -3.84 9.99 -7.81
C GLN A 98 -4.52 10.02 -6.45
N PHE A 99 -3.72 10.27 -5.42
CA PHE A 99 -4.19 10.60 -4.09
C PHE A 99 -3.19 11.52 -3.41
N ASP A 100 -3.60 12.77 -3.24
CA ASP A 100 -2.89 13.78 -2.46
C ASP A 100 -3.83 14.26 -1.36
N TYR A 101 -3.37 14.32 -0.14
CA TYR A 101 -4.19 14.80 0.96
C TYR A 101 -3.34 15.50 2.03
N ASN A 102 -3.67 16.74 2.30
CA ASN A 102 -3.09 17.52 3.37
C ASN A 102 -4.05 17.50 4.58
N PRO A 103 -3.70 16.87 5.71
CA PRO A 103 -4.58 16.76 6.86
C PRO A 103 -4.85 18.08 7.57
N THR A 104 -3.99 19.08 7.38
CA THR A 104 -4.14 20.40 8.02
C THR A 104 -5.12 21.28 7.26
N THR A 105 -5.00 21.36 5.93
CA THR A 105 -5.89 22.20 5.10
C THR A 105 -7.10 21.43 4.59
N GLN A 106 -7.11 20.08 4.70
CA GLN A 106 -8.09 19.16 4.12
C GLN A 106 -8.19 19.27 2.59
N GLU A 107 -7.18 19.83 1.96
CA GLU A 107 -7.06 19.95 0.52
C GLU A 107 -6.35 18.74 -0.08
N GLY A 108 -6.59 18.52 -1.37
CA GLY A 108 -5.93 17.46 -2.10
C GLY A 108 -6.66 17.08 -3.38
N ASN A 109 -6.26 15.96 -3.97
CA ASN A 109 -6.86 15.43 -5.18
C ASN A 109 -7.02 13.92 -5.03
N PHE A 110 -8.12 13.40 -5.53
CA PHE A 110 -8.39 11.97 -5.63
C PHE A 110 -8.83 11.63 -7.05
N LEU A 111 -8.13 10.68 -7.66
CA LEU A 111 -8.50 10.09 -8.94
C LEU A 111 -8.39 8.57 -8.87
N LEU A 112 -9.51 7.92 -9.05
CA LEU A 112 -9.63 6.47 -9.19
C LEU A 112 -10.03 6.15 -10.63
N ASP A 113 -9.27 5.30 -11.30
CA ASP A 113 -9.61 4.74 -12.60
C ASP A 113 -10.20 3.33 -12.39
N LEU A 114 -11.50 3.16 -12.53
CA LEU A 114 -12.16 1.86 -12.54
C LEU A 114 -12.23 1.32 -13.97
N LEU A 115 -11.39 0.36 -14.27
CA LEU A 115 -11.28 -0.23 -15.60
C LEU A 115 -12.35 -1.29 -15.86
N GLN A 116 -12.69 -2.06 -14.82
CA GLN A 116 -13.68 -3.14 -14.87
C GLN A 116 -14.21 -3.42 -13.48
N GLY A 117 -15.46 -3.93 -13.40
CA GLY A 117 -16.07 -4.41 -12.16
C GLY A 117 -16.79 -3.33 -11.39
N SER A 118 -16.72 -3.36 -10.08
CA SER A 118 -17.43 -2.45 -9.20
C SER A 118 -16.64 -2.01 -7.99
N VAL A 119 -16.83 -0.77 -7.58
CA VAL A 119 -16.30 -0.21 -6.36
C VAL A 119 -17.37 0.60 -5.63
N ARG A 120 -17.53 0.34 -4.34
CA ARG A 120 -18.28 1.22 -3.42
C ARG A 120 -17.31 2.18 -2.78
N VAL A 121 -17.67 3.43 -2.78
CA VAL A 121 -16.88 4.53 -2.23
C VAL A 121 -17.68 5.23 -1.16
N VAL A 122 -17.14 5.25 0.06
CA VAL A 122 -17.61 6.11 1.14
C VAL A 122 -16.59 7.23 1.31
N THR A 123 -16.97 8.46 0.92
CA THR A 123 -16.04 9.59 0.88
C THR A 123 -15.62 10.05 2.28
N GLY A 124 -14.32 10.27 2.43
CA GLY A 124 -13.71 10.85 3.62
C GLY A 124 -13.77 12.38 3.65
N LEU A 125 -12.78 12.97 4.32
CA LEU A 125 -12.70 14.43 4.49
C LEU A 125 -12.46 15.16 3.18
N LEU A 126 -11.61 14.61 2.29
CA LEU A 126 -11.32 15.23 1.00
C LEU A 126 -12.56 15.39 0.12
N GLY A 127 -13.34 14.31 -0.05
CA GLY A 127 -14.55 14.36 -0.89
C GLY A 127 -15.66 15.24 -0.31
N LYS A 128 -15.69 15.41 1.03
CA LYS A 128 -16.63 16.30 1.70
C LYS A 128 -16.24 17.77 1.57
N ALA A 129 -14.94 18.08 1.74
CA ALA A 129 -14.42 19.42 1.67
C ALA A 129 -14.29 19.93 0.22
N ASN A 130 -13.86 19.07 -0.69
CA ASN A 130 -13.53 19.41 -2.08
C ASN A 130 -14.12 18.41 -3.07
N PRO A 131 -15.45 18.36 -3.27
CA PRO A 131 -16.10 17.37 -4.15
C PRO A 131 -15.61 17.44 -5.60
N ASP A 132 -15.24 18.61 -6.11
CA ASP A 132 -14.74 18.79 -7.47
C ASP A 132 -13.35 18.16 -7.69
N LYS A 133 -12.60 17.92 -6.59
CA LYS A 133 -11.30 17.27 -6.59
C LYS A 133 -11.38 15.75 -6.39
N PHE A 134 -12.57 15.23 -6.16
CA PHE A 134 -12.82 13.80 -5.95
C PHE A 134 -13.50 13.21 -7.19
N LYS A 135 -12.75 12.41 -7.95
CA LYS A 135 -13.20 11.88 -9.23
C LYS A 135 -13.00 10.37 -9.32
N VAL A 136 -14.01 9.70 -9.90
CA VAL A 136 -13.90 8.30 -10.34
C VAL A 136 -14.07 8.28 -11.86
N LYS A 137 -13.09 7.72 -12.54
CA LYS A 137 -13.08 7.58 -13.98
C LYS A 137 -13.38 6.13 -14.36
N THR A 138 -14.17 5.93 -15.40
CA THR A 138 -14.39 4.66 -16.05
C THR A 138 -14.00 4.78 -17.53
N PRO A 139 -13.93 3.69 -18.32
CA PRO A 139 -13.61 3.76 -19.74
C PRO A 139 -14.53 4.70 -20.55
N THR A 140 -15.78 4.88 -20.09
CA THR A 140 -16.80 5.64 -20.82
C THR A 140 -17.20 6.95 -20.14
N SER A 141 -16.82 7.19 -18.91
CA SER A 141 -17.33 8.33 -18.12
C SER A 141 -16.34 8.81 -17.06
N VAL A 142 -16.48 10.07 -16.67
CA VAL A 142 -15.84 10.63 -15.48
C VAL A 142 -16.94 11.09 -14.54
N VAL A 143 -16.96 10.51 -13.36
CA VAL A 143 -17.95 10.80 -12.31
C VAL A 143 -17.31 11.75 -11.29
N GLY A 144 -17.80 12.97 -11.24
CA GLY A 144 -17.54 13.90 -10.13
C GLY A 144 -18.51 13.58 -8.99
N VAL A 145 -18.00 13.48 -7.77
CA VAL A 145 -18.77 12.97 -6.64
C VAL A 145 -19.23 14.10 -5.74
N ARG A 146 -20.55 14.23 -5.61
CA ARG A 146 -21.20 15.06 -4.57
C ARG A 146 -21.99 14.19 -3.60
N GLY A 147 -21.40 13.17 -3.05
CA GLY A 147 -22.11 12.25 -2.18
C GLY A 147 -21.18 11.59 -1.18
N THR A 148 -21.74 11.06 -0.11
CA THR A 148 -20.97 10.40 0.94
C THR A 148 -20.82 8.90 0.72
N ASP A 149 -21.71 8.27 -0.04
CA ASP A 149 -21.74 6.82 -0.28
C ASP A 149 -22.36 6.52 -1.64
N PHE A 150 -21.62 5.88 -2.53
CA PHE A 150 -22.06 5.53 -3.87
C PHE A 150 -21.32 4.30 -4.39
N ILE A 151 -21.91 3.67 -5.40
CA ILE A 151 -21.31 2.53 -6.12
C ILE A 151 -21.11 2.94 -7.58
N VAL A 152 -19.92 2.69 -8.10
CA VAL A 152 -19.61 2.78 -9.52
C VAL A 152 -19.38 1.38 -10.04
N SER A 153 -20.01 1.05 -11.17
CA SER A 153 -19.81 -0.22 -11.85
C SER A 153 -19.57 0.03 -13.33
N THR A 154 -18.68 -0.74 -13.92
CA THR A 154 -18.40 -0.72 -15.35
C THR A 154 -18.11 -2.12 -15.85
N GLN A 155 -18.53 -2.40 -17.08
CA GLN A 155 -18.07 -3.60 -17.79
C GLN A 155 -16.73 -3.26 -18.44
N GLY A 156 -15.80 -4.20 -18.46
CA GLY A 156 -14.54 -4.01 -19.15
C GLY A 156 -14.79 -3.66 -20.61
N ALA A 157 -13.92 -2.87 -21.20
CA ALA A 157 -13.91 -2.70 -22.66
C ALA A 157 -13.51 -4.05 -23.29
N ASP A 158 -14.35 -4.57 -24.17
CA ASP A 158 -14.05 -5.75 -24.99
C ASP A 158 -12.91 -5.45 -25.98
#